data_a275d2481fc43772b2a9a37c58a5f050
#
_entry.id   a275d2481fc43772b2a9a37c58a5f050
#
_cell.length_a   1.000
_cell.length_b   1.000
_cell.length_c   1.000
_cell.angle_alpha   90.00
_cell.angle_beta   90.00
_cell.angle_gamma   90.00
#
_symmetry.space_group_name_H-M   'P 1'
#
loop_
_entity.id
_entity.type
_entity.pdbx_description
1 polymer ?
#
loop_
_entity_poly.entity_id
_entity_poly.type
_entity_poly.pdbx_seq_one_letter_code
_entity_poly.pdbx_strand_id
1 'polypeptide(L)'
;MAQETALQVIELQQLPIIVERLHSVKADIEQRTADALSLVCTEQTYKSVKDARAQLTKEFKEYEAQRIAVKEKILEPYTEFEKVYRECVTVPFQTADTELKRKITDVTSGIVAQKTDVVQELSLIHISE
;
A
#
# COMPACT_ATOMS: atom_id res chain seq x y z
N MET A 1 29.77 15.16 -2.92
CA MET A 1 29.33 14.98 -4.30
C MET A 1 29.30 13.51 -4.71
N ALA A 2 30.45 12.81 -4.68
CA ALA A 2 30.48 11.39 -5.02
C ALA A 2 29.59 10.55 -4.10
N GLN A 3 29.52 10.88 -2.81
CA GLN A 3 28.68 10.17 -1.85
C GLN A 3 27.19 10.36 -2.17
N GLU A 4 26.79 11.57 -2.53
CA GLU A 4 25.42 11.86 -2.90
C GLU A 4 25.03 11.09 -4.14
N THR A 5 25.93 11.05 -5.15
CA THR A 5 25.69 10.29 -6.37
C THR A 5 25.56 8.80 -6.07
N ALA A 6 26.38 8.26 -5.16
CA ALA A 6 26.35 6.85 -4.79
C ALA A 6 25.06 6.48 -4.06
N LEU A 7 24.48 7.40 -3.27
CA LEU A 7 23.25 7.15 -2.53
C LEU A 7 22.00 7.40 -3.39
N GLN A 8 22.12 8.23 -4.42
CA GLN A 8 20.98 8.56 -5.27
C GLN A 8 20.94 7.65 -6.48
N VAL A 9 20.59 6.40 -6.24
CA VAL A 9 20.44 5.40 -7.32
C VAL A 9 19.01 5.33 -7.85
N ILE A 10 18.10 6.13 -7.27
CA ILE A 10 16.70 6.17 -7.66
C ILE A 10 16.39 7.60 -8.11
N GLU A 11 15.80 7.73 -9.29
CA GLU A 11 15.48 9.03 -9.85
C GLU A 11 14.15 8.97 -10.59
N LEU A 12 13.27 9.92 -10.30
CA LEU A 12 12.03 10.08 -11.03
C LEU A 12 12.25 11.07 -12.16
N GLN A 13 12.36 10.57 -13.39
CA GLN A 13 12.69 11.39 -14.54
C GLN A 13 11.49 12.11 -15.16
N GLN A 14 10.31 11.52 -15.01
CA GLN A 14 9.12 12.09 -15.63
C GLN A 14 7.91 11.84 -14.74
N LEU A 15 7.21 12.94 -14.39
CA LEU A 15 5.96 12.87 -13.66
C LEU A 15 4.81 12.59 -14.63
N PRO A 16 3.80 11.81 -14.20
CA PRO A 16 2.62 11.62 -15.02
C PRO A 16 1.82 12.91 -15.12
N ILE A 17 1.23 13.15 -16.31
CA ILE A 17 0.35 14.28 -16.56
C ILE A 17 -1.04 13.74 -16.80
N ILE A 18 -2.00 14.20 -16.01
CA ILE A 18 -3.40 13.80 -16.16
C ILE A 18 -4.16 14.97 -16.76
N VAL A 19 -4.74 14.76 -17.94
CA VAL A 19 -5.63 15.74 -18.55
C VAL A 19 -7.05 15.33 -18.19
N GLU A 20 -7.76 16.22 -17.50
CA GLU A 20 -9.14 15.96 -17.10
C GLU A 20 -10.06 17.10 -17.55
N ARG A 21 -11.32 16.78 -17.79
CA ARG A 21 -12.35 17.72 -18.17
C ARG A 21 -13.62 17.51 -17.34
N LEU A 22 -13.40 17.19 -16.06
CA LEU A 22 -14.50 16.79 -15.17
C LEU A 22 -15.49 17.93 -14.93
N HIS A 23 -14.98 19.18 -14.83
CA HIS A 23 -15.86 20.32 -14.63
C HIS A 23 -16.77 20.57 -15.82
N SER A 24 -16.35 20.17 -17.02
CA SER A 24 -17.18 20.37 -18.21
C SER A 24 -18.37 19.40 -18.25
N VAL A 25 -18.30 18.28 -17.55
CA VAL A 25 -19.41 17.31 -17.52
C VAL A 25 -20.20 17.36 -16.21
N LYS A 26 -19.69 18.07 -15.20
CA LYS A 26 -20.33 18.14 -13.89
C LYS A 26 -21.76 18.68 -13.98
N ALA A 27 -21.96 19.77 -14.69
CA ALA A 27 -23.28 20.37 -14.84
C ALA A 27 -24.27 19.43 -15.53
N ASP A 28 -23.80 18.71 -16.55
CA ASP A 28 -24.61 17.73 -17.24
C ASP A 28 -25.00 16.58 -16.33
N ILE A 29 -24.07 16.09 -15.54
CA ILE A 29 -24.33 15.02 -14.56
C ILE A 29 -25.34 15.51 -13.52
N GLU A 30 -25.14 16.73 -12.99
CA GLU A 30 -26.07 17.31 -12.02
C GLU A 30 -27.47 17.45 -12.60
N GLN A 31 -27.59 17.84 -13.85
CA GLN A 31 -28.88 17.96 -14.52
C GLN A 31 -29.54 16.60 -14.66
N ARG A 32 -28.82 15.59 -15.08
CA ARG A 32 -29.39 14.24 -15.27
C ARG A 32 -29.77 13.61 -13.93
N THR A 33 -29.00 13.82 -12.89
CA THR A 33 -29.35 13.34 -11.56
C THR A 33 -30.56 14.07 -11.00
N ALA A 34 -30.65 15.40 -11.23
CA ALA A 34 -31.80 16.18 -10.82
C ALA A 34 -33.07 15.72 -11.53
N ASP A 35 -32.98 15.44 -12.84
CA ASP A 35 -34.11 14.92 -13.62
C ASP A 35 -34.59 13.60 -13.07
N ALA A 36 -33.67 12.69 -12.77
CA ALA A 36 -34.00 11.39 -12.19
C ALA A 36 -34.62 11.55 -10.81
N LEU A 37 -34.09 12.45 -9.97
CA LEU A 37 -34.64 12.69 -8.63
C LEU A 37 -36.03 13.33 -8.65
N SER A 38 -36.38 14.00 -9.75
CA SER A 38 -37.71 14.61 -9.89
C SER A 38 -38.79 13.59 -10.18
N LEU A 39 -38.43 12.35 -10.52
CA LEU A 39 -39.42 11.30 -10.81
C LEU A 39 -40.15 10.90 -9.53
N VAL A 40 -41.48 10.80 -9.63
CA VAL A 40 -42.30 10.34 -8.51
C VAL A 40 -42.41 8.81 -8.59
N CYS A 41 -42.08 8.14 -7.51
CA CYS A 41 -42.12 6.67 -7.46
C CYS A 41 -43.49 6.20 -6.93
N THR A 42 -44.25 5.58 -7.80
CA THR A 42 -45.56 5.00 -7.48
C THR A 42 -45.60 3.57 -8.01
N GLU A 43 -46.74 2.87 -7.75
CA GLU A 43 -46.90 1.51 -8.29
C GLU A 43 -46.84 1.51 -9.82
N GLN A 44 -47.32 2.59 -10.45
CA GLN A 44 -47.32 2.71 -11.91
C GLN A 44 -45.97 3.13 -12.49
N THR A 45 -45.12 3.82 -11.68
CA THR A 45 -43.88 4.42 -12.17
C THR A 45 -42.60 3.78 -11.61
N TYR A 46 -42.73 2.86 -10.66
CA TYR A 46 -41.53 2.33 -9.98
C TYR A 46 -40.55 1.68 -10.95
N LYS A 47 -41.02 1.05 -12.04
CA LYS A 47 -40.12 0.45 -13.03
C LYS A 47 -39.31 1.49 -13.76
N SER A 48 -39.97 2.63 -14.11
CA SER A 48 -39.26 3.75 -14.74
C SER A 48 -38.19 4.33 -13.79
N VAL A 49 -38.53 4.43 -12.51
CA VAL A 49 -37.57 4.93 -11.50
C VAL A 49 -36.40 3.96 -11.35
N LYS A 50 -36.68 2.65 -11.34
CA LYS A 50 -35.61 1.63 -11.31
C LYS A 50 -34.71 1.71 -12.54
N ASP A 51 -35.30 1.91 -13.71
CA ASP A 51 -34.55 2.04 -14.96
C ASP A 51 -33.65 3.30 -14.92
N ALA A 52 -34.20 4.42 -14.44
CA ALA A 52 -33.43 5.65 -14.29
C ALA A 52 -32.23 5.45 -13.35
N ARG A 53 -32.46 4.78 -12.23
CA ARG A 53 -31.41 4.46 -11.28
C ARG A 53 -30.34 3.57 -11.90
N ALA A 54 -30.77 2.54 -12.63
CA ALA A 54 -29.86 1.62 -13.30
C ALA A 54 -29.01 2.35 -14.33
N GLN A 55 -29.60 3.28 -15.08
CA GLN A 55 -28.89 4.07 -16.07
C GLN A 55 -27.83 4.97 -15.41
N LEU A 56 -28.19 5.63 -14.31
CA LEU A 56 -27.21 6.45 -13.56
C LEU A 56 -26.09 5.60 -12.99
N THR A 57 -26.40 4.43 -12.46
CA THR A 57 -25.39 3.50 -11.95
C THR A 57 -24.43 3.08 -13.06
N LYS A 58 -24.97 2.78 -14.25
CA LYS A 58 -24.16 2.40 -15.40
C LYS A 58 -23.21 3.52 -15.80
N GLU A 59 -23.72 4.75 -15.87
CA GLU A 59 -22.90 5.92 -16.21
C GLU A 59 -21.81 6.15 -15.18
N PHE A 60 -22.12 6.03 -13.91
CA PHE A 60 -21.12 6.16 -12.84
C PHE A 60 -20.03 5.10 -12.98
N LYS A 61 -20.39 3.86 -13.26
CA LYS A 61 -19.41 2.78 -13.46
C LYS A 61 -18.49 3.06 -14.65
N GLU A 62 -19.01 3.68 -15.69
CA GLU A 62 -18.17 4.05 -16.84
C GLU A 62 -17.13 5.09 -16.45
N TYR A 63 -17.48 6.10 -15.66
CA TYR A 63 -16.53 7.07 -15.13
C TYR A 63 -15.52 6.40 -14.18
N GLU A 64 -16.00 5.53 -13.31
CA GLU A 64 -15.14 4.80 -12.39
C GLU A 64 -14.11 3.92 -13.13
N ALA A 65 -14.54 3.27 -14.22
CA ALA A 65 -13.64 2.47 -15.04
C ALA A 65 -12.50 3.31 -15.62
N GLN A 66 -12.81 4.53 -16.07
CA GLN A 66 -11.79 5.45 -16.57
C GLN A 66 -10.82 5.86 -15.48
N ARG A 67 -11.34 6.18 -14.31
CA ARG A 67 -10.51 6.56 -13.16
C ARG A 67 -9.56 5.43 -12.78
N ILE A 68 -10.08 4.21 -12.67
CA ILE A 68 -9.29 3.04 -12.30
C ILE A 68 -8.24 2.74 -13.35
N ALA A 69 -8.57 2.86 -14.64
CA ALA A 69 -7.62 2.64 -15.73
C ALA A 69 -6.45 3.62 -15.66
N VAL A 70 -6.72 4.89 -15.36
CA VAL A 70 -5.68 5.89 -15.18
C VAL A 70 -4.80 5.55 -13.97
N LYS A 71 -5.44 5.20 -12.85
CA LYS A 71 -4.72 4.79 -11.64
C LYS A 71 -3.77 3.63 -11.92
N GLU A 72 -4.25 2.60 -12.60
CA GLU A 72 -3.43 1.43 -12.90
C GLU A 72 -2.23 1.79 -13.78
N LYS A 73 -2.44 2.66 -14.77
CA LYS A 73 -1.35 3.11 -15.63
C LYS A 73 -0.29 3.90 -14.86
N ILE A 74 -0.71 4.70 -13.90
CA ILE A 74 0.22 5.47 -13.06
C ILE A 74 0.98 4.54 -12.14
N LEU A 75 0.30 3.55 -11.55
CA LEU A 75 0.90 2.65 -10.57
C LEU A 75 1.75 1.56 -11.20
N GLU A 76 1.49 1.18 -12.46
CA GLU A 76 2.22 0.10 -13.11
C GLU A 76 3.73 0.28 -13.09
N PRO A 77 4.29 1.42 -13.53
CA PRO A 77 5.74 1.61 -13.46
C PRO A 77 6.26 1.61 -12.02
N TYR A 78 5.49 2.10 -11.07
CA TYR A 78 5.88 2.03 -9.65
C TYR A 78 5.88 0.60 -9.14
N THR A 79 4.88 -0.20 -9.50
CA THR A 79 4.80 -1.60 -9.10
C THR A 79 6.00 -2.39 -9.62
N GLU A 80 6.38 -2.17 -10.88
CA GLU A 80 7.57 -2.80 -11.45
C GLU A 80 8.85 -2.33 -10.76
N PHE A 81 8.96 -1.04 -10.49
CA PHE A 81 10.08 -0.49 -9.73
C PHE A 81 10.14 -1.10 -8.33
N GLU A 82 9.01 -1.22 -7.65
CA GLU A 82 8.97 -1.77 -6.30
C GLU A 82 9.47 -3.20 -6.23
N LYS A 83 9.16 -4.01 -7.24
CA LYS A 83 9.68 -5.37 -7.33
C LYS A 83 11.19 -5.38 -7.40
N VAL A 84 11.76 -4.53 -8.26
CA VAL A 84 13.20 -4.41 -8.42
C VAL A 84 13.84 -3.90 -7.13
N TYR A 85 13.23 -2.90 -6.51
CA TYR A 85 13.70 -2.36 -5.22
C TYR A 85 13.73 -3.45 -4.16
N ARG A 86 12.66 -4.21 -4.06
CA ARG A 86 12.57 -5.29 -3.07
C ARG A 86 13.66 -6.33 -3.28
N GLU A 87 13.87 -6.74 -4.52
CA GLU A 87 14.88 -7.72 -4.86
C GLU A 87 16.29 -7.22 -4.57
N CYS A 88 16.56 -5.97 -4.93
CA CYS A 88 17.93 -5.42 -4.87
C CYS A 88 18.27 -4.77 -3.53
N VAL A 89 17.29 -4.30 -2.78
CA VAL A 89 17.51 -3.53 -1.55
C VAL A 89 16.85 -4.21 -0.35
N THR A 90 15.54 -4.39 -0.39
CA THR A 90 14.79 -4.87 0.76
C THR A 90 15.24 -6.27 1.19
N VAL A 91 15.29 -7.21 0.28
CA VAL A 91 15.63 -8.60 0.60
C VAL A 91 17.07 -8.73 1.13
N PRO A 92 18.09 -8.17 0.45
CA PRO A 92 19.44 -8.25 1.00
C PRO A 92 19.58 -7.65 2.39
N PHE A 93 19.00 -6.48 2.64
CA PHE A 93 19.07 -5.85 3.96
C PHE A 93 18.31 -6.65 5.01
N GLN A 94 17.13 -7.15 4.69
CA GLN A 94 16.36 -7.95 5.64
C GLN A 94 17.04 -9.26 5.96
N THR A 95 17.64 -9.89 4.96
CA THR A 95 18.38 -11.13 5.16
C THR A 95 19.57 -10.89 6.08
N ALA A 96 20.34 -9.82 5.84
CA ALA A 96 21.45 -9.46 6.69
C ALA A 96 21.00 -9.14 8.12
N ASP A 97 19.92 -8.39 8.25
CA ASP A 97 19.37 -8.03 9.55
C ASP A 97 18.97 -9.27 10.36
N THR A 98 18.29 -10.21 9.71
CA THR A 98 17.86 -11.45 10.34
C THR A 98 19.07 -12.28 10.80
N GLU A 99 20.08 -12.41 9.92
CA GLU A 99 21.29 -13.17 10.26
C GLU A 99 22.07 -12.53 11.39
N LEU A 100 22.18 -11.20 11.39
CA LEU A 100 22.88 -10.48 12.45
C LEU A 100 22.14 -10.60 13.77
N LYS A 101 20.82 -10.51 13.75
CA LYS A 101 20.02 -10.72 14.96
C LYS A 101 20.21 -12.11 15.52
N ARG A 102 20.23 -13.12 14.65
CA ARG A 102 20.47 -14.49 15.07
C ARG A 102 21.81 -14.66 15.72
N LYS A 103 22.87 -14.08 15.13
CA LYS A 103 24.22 -14.13 15.70
C LYS A 103 24.28 -13.46 17.06
N ILE A 104 23.63 -12.31 17.20
CA ILE A 104 23.58 -11.60 18.48
C ILE A 104 22.81 -12.44 19.50
N THR A 105 21.68 -12.98 19.14
CA THR A 105 20.86 -13.80 20.03
C THR A 105 21.62 -15.04 20.49
N ASP A 106 22.32 -15.72 19.59
CA ASP A 106 23.10 -16.90 19.92
C ASP A 106 24.18 -16.58 20.95
N VAL A 107 24.90 -15.47 20.76
CA VAL A 107 25.93 -15.04 21.70
C VAL A 107 25.31 -14.62 23.01
N THR A 108 24.27 -13.81 22.97
CA THR A 108 23.58 -13.34 24.18
C THR A 108 23.03 -14.51 24.99
N SER A 109 22.42 -15.47 24.33
CA SER A 109 21.90 -16.66 24.99
C SER A 109 23.01 -17.48 25.62
N GLY A 110 24.15 -17.59 24.89
CA GLY A 110 25.33 -18.26 25.42
C GLY A 110 25.90 -17.56 26.65
N ILE A 111 25.98 -16.25 26.63
CA ILE A 111 26.45 -15.45 27.76
C ILE A 111 25.54 -15.63 28.96
N VAL A 112 24.23 -15.55 28.74
CA VAL A 112 23.24 -15.73 29.82
C VAL A 112 23.36 -17.12 30.42
N ALA A 113 23.48 -18.15 29.59
CA ALA A 113 23.65 -19.52 30.06
C ALA A 113 24.92 -19.69 30.89
N GLN A 114 26.03 -19.12 30.42
CA GLN A 114 27.31 -19.17 31.17
C GLN A 114 27.22 -18.46 32.51
N LYS A 115 26.57 -17.29 32.56
CA LYS A 115 26.40 -16.56 33.81
C LYS A 115 25.49 -17.33 34.75
N THR A 116 24.45 -17.96 34.27
CA THR A 116 23.57 -18.76 35.10
C THR A 116 24.33 -19.95 35.70
N ASP A 117 25.12 -20.65 34.90
CA ASP A 117 25.92 -21.77 35.37
C ASP A 117 26.90 -21.33 36.45
N VAL A 118 27.60 -20.21 36.23
CA VAL A 118 28.55 -19.68 37.22
C VAL A 118 27.83 -19.33 38.50
N VAL A 119 26.68 -18.67 38.44
CA VAL A 119 25.91 -18.33 39.65
C VAL A 119 25.49 -19.57 40.38
N GLN A 120 25.04 -20.61 39.69
CA GLN A 120 24.64 -21.85 40.31
C GLN A 120 25.81 -22.53 41.01
N GLU A 121 27.00 -22.55 40.39
CA GLU A 121 28.21 -23.11 40.98
C GLU A 121 28.58 -22.35 42.25
N LEU A 122 28.50 -21.01 42.21
CA LEU A 122 28.81 -20.19 43.37
C LEU A 122 27.82 -20.44 44.49
N SER A 123 26.53 -20.59 44.17
CA SER A 123 25.49 -20.89 45.15
C SER A 123 25.75 -22.25 45.81
N LEU A 124 26.12 -23.24 45.04
CA LEU A 124 26.44 -24.57 45.58
C LEU A 124 27.67 -24.51 46.49
N ILE A 125 28.67 -23.74 46.14
CA ILE A 125 29.85 -23.55 46.98
C ILE A 125 29.44 -22.89 48.30
N HIS A 126 28.60 -21.87 48.27
CA HIS A 126 28.11 -21.20 49.48
C HIS A 126 27.31 -22.14 50.34
N ILE A 127 26.43 -22.93 49.76
CA ILE A 127 25.62 -23.90 50.49
C ILE A 127 26.51 -24.95 51.14
N SER A 128 27.61 -25.31 50.50
CA SER A 128 28.54 -26.29 51.00
C SER A 128 29.29 -25.78 52.21
N GLU A 129 29.48 -24.49 52.32
CA GLU A 129 30.12 -23.88 53.48
C GLU A 129 29.21 -23.88 54.73
#